data_54b092492adfac47bd1487688c38345a
#
_entry.id   54b092492adfac47bd1487688c38345a
#
_cell.length_a   1.000
_cell.length_b   1.000
_cell.length_c   1.000
_cell.angle_alpha   90.00
_cell.angle_beta   90.00
_cell.angle_gamma   90.00
#
_symmetry.space_group_name_H-M   'P 1'
#
loop_
_entity.id
_entity.type
_entity.pdbx_description
1 polymer ?
#
loop_
_entity_poly.entity_id
_entity_poly.type
_entity_poly.pdbx_seq_one_letter_code
_entity_poly.pdbx_strand_id
1 'polypeptide(L)'
;MVFTSIESNGEETYKRQRETPPKISLGNVIEWYDFSLYGYFAVAIAATFFPNLNPFISLLATFAVFGAGFLARPLGAFVFGHLGDKVGRHYAMNLSIAMMGLATLGMAFLPGFSTIGILAPILLVILRMLQGLSAGGQFGNLLTITTEDENYRLKGLNIGIAYAVSVIGFLLAAFVSVIAIKLTPDSLQEYAWRVPFLISVILLIMQITLKEKDANVNTNIVKNNNFSPVKTVFKNHRRSLVCVIVLSAIAASLFYILATYLVTYMTQHLNIAQSTALGINSLALGLVCIIVPASGLFSDYWGRKKSLNICLLLMIVLSMPVMLLFHSTSYILIIMGTVLISALVSFLQGVITPIYSEIFPKNVRASGCSIAYGIGVSISGFAPMLADIFVRISPLYGLIGFIYSLLIIGAITTLYLPTNKVRHIDYVRVRSLVVSR
;
A
#
# COMPACT_ATOMS: atom_id res chain seq x y z
N MET A 1 39.42 30.75 -23.66
CA MET A 1 39.51 29.44 -22.94
C MET A 1 38.63 29.32 -21.68
N VAL A 2 37.83 30.32 -21.30
CA VAL A 2 36.96 30.25 -20.10
C VAL A 2 35.49 29.88 -20.43
N PHE A 3 35.07 30.01 -21.68
CA PHE A 3 33.69 29.69 -22.09
C PHE A 3 33.43 28.22 -22.40
N THR A 4 34.46 27.41 -22.69
CA THR A 4 34.30 25.96 -22.99
C THR A 4 34.22 25.08 -21.77
N SER A 5 34.64 25.54 -20.58
CA SER A 5 34.58 24.76 -19.32
C SER A 5 33.22 24.83 -18.62
N ILE A 6 32.39 25.84 -18.95
CA ILE A 6 31.05 26.01 -18.34
C ILE A 6 30.01 25.12 -19.06
N GLU A 7 30.14 24.90 -20.35
CA GLU A 7 29.23 24.05 -21.11
C GLU A 7 29.43 22.54 -20.81
N SER A 8 30.70 22.09 -20.68
CA SER A 8 30.97 20.68 -20.37
C SER A 8 30.49 20.26 -18.96
N ASN A 9 30.63 21.13 -17.96
CA ASN A 9 30.11 20.88 -16.61
C ASN A 9 28.58 20.93 -16.57
N GLY A 10 27.93 21.71 -17.39
CA GLY A 10 26.46 21.76 -17.52
C GLY A 10 25.89 20.50 -18.15
N GLU A 11 26.53 19.94 -19.19
CA GLU A 11 26.10 18.72 -19.85
C GLU A 11 26.36 17.46 -19.01
N GLU A 12 27.49 17.35 -18.30
CA GLU A 12 27.76 16.26 -17.39
C GLU A 12 26.85 16.29 -16.18
N THR A 13 26.56 17.47 -15.63
CA THR A 13 25.55 17.62 -14.55
C THR A 13 24.16 17.29 -15.07
N TYR A 14 23.82 17.64 -16.29
CA TYR A 14 22.56 17.33 -16.95
C TYR A 14 22.38 15.83 -17.27
N LYS A 15 23.48 15.15 -17.69
CA LYS A 15 23.48 13.67 -17.88
C LYS A 15 23.40 12.91 -16.56
N ARG A 16 24.12 13.36 -15.52
CA ARG A 16 24.01 12.73 -14.17
C ARG A 16 22.62 12.86 -13.56
N GLN A 17 21.88 13.92 -13.86
CA GLN A 17 20.49 14.11 -13.40
C GLN A 17 19.47 13.17 -14.09
N ARG A 18 19.82 12.50 -15.19
CA ARG A 18 18.92 11.61 -15.95
C ARG A 18 18.87 10.17 -15.46
N GLU A 19 19.79 9.72 -14.61
CA GLU A 19 20.06 8.29 -14.43
C GLU A 19 19.96 7.75 -12.98
N THR A 20 19.47 8.52 -12.03
CA THR A 20 19.22 7.91 -10.71
C THR A 20 17.85 7.21 -10.70
N PRO A 21 17.81 5.86 -10.69
CA PRO A 21 16.56 5.15 -10.55
C PRO A 21 15.90 5.51 -9.21
N PRO A 22 14.56 5.46 -9.11
CA PRO A 22 13.88 5.71 -7.85
C PRO A 22 14.47 4.80 -6.77
N LYS A 23 14.84 5.38 -5.62
CA LYS A 23 15.46 4.62 -4.53
C LYS A 23 14.52 3.51 -4.06
N ILE A 24 14.84 2.29 -4.43
CA ILE A 24 14.07 1.09 -4.06
C ILE A 24 14.29 0.84 -2.57
N SER A 25 13.25 0.93 -1.78
CA SER A 25 13.31 0.59 -0.35
C SER A 25 12.97 -0.89 -0.14
N LEU A 26 13.97 -1.73 0.05
CA LEU A 26 13.78 -3.14 0.42
C LEU A 26 12.92 -3.28 1.69
N GLY A 27 13.04 -2.34 2.63
CA GLY A 27 12.22 -2.33 3.84
C GLY A 27 10.73 -2.27 3.55
N ASN A 28 10.35 -1.52 2.51
CA ASN A 28 8.95 -1.42 2.12
C ASN A 28 8.43 -2.74 1.51
N VAL A 29 9.27 -3.45 0.74
CA VAL A 29 8.92 -4.78 0.20
C VAL A 29 8.66 -5.78 1.33
N ILE A 30 9.52 -5.80 2.36
CA ILE A 30 9.41 -6.72 3.49
C ILE A 30 8.19 -6.37 4.36
N GLU A 31 7.93 -5.09 4.60
CA GLU A 31 6.75 -4.63 5.32
C GLU A 31 5.46 -5.16 4.66
N TRP A 32 5.34 -4.99 3.33
CA TRP A 32 4.15 -5.43 2.60
C TRP A 32 4.07 -6.96 2.47
N TYR A 33 5.21 -7.66 2.43
CA TYR A 33 5.27 -9.11 2.56
C TYR A 33 4.58 -9.57 3.85
N ASP A 34 5.00 -9.05 5.00
CA ASP A 34 4.47 -9.43 6.31
C ASP A 34 2.97 -9.13 6.46
N PHE A 35 2.54 -7.97 5.99
CA PHE A 35 1.13 -7.60 6.05
C PHE A 35 0.25 -8.49 5.18
N SER A 36 0.71 -8.88 3.99
CA SER A 36 -0.06 -9.71 3.08
C SER A 36 -0.22 -11.16 3.54
N LEU A 37 0.78 -11.72 4.20
CA LEU A 37 0.72 -13.09 4.75
C LEU A 37 -0.51 -13.29 5.65
N TYR A 38 -0.78 -12.34 6.52
CA TYR A 38 -1.94 -12.42 7.41
C TYR A 38 -3.26 -12.49 6.63
N GLY A 39 -3.39 -11.69 5.57
CA GLY A 39 -4.58 -11.70 4.71
C GLY A 39 -4.71 -13.01 3.93
N TYR A 40 -3.61 -13.54 3.40
CA TYR A 40 -3.63 -14.80 2.64
C TYR A 40 -3.98 -16.02 3.47
N PHE A 41 -3.62 -16.01 4.74
CA PHE A 41 -3.93 -17.08 5.68
C PHE A 41 -5.06 -16.74 6.67
N ALA A 42 -5.89 -15.75 6.35
CA ALA A 42 -6.96 -15.29 7.24
C ALA A 42 -7.88 -16.44 7.71
N VAL A 43 -8.19 -17.38 6.83
CA VAL A 43 -9.04 -18.55 7.15
C VAL A 43 -8.34 -19.49 8.14
N ALA A 44 -7.05 -19.79 7.91
CA ALA A 44 -6.28 -20.64 8.82
C ALA A 44 -6.04 -19.98 10.20
N ILE A 45 -5.80 -18.66 10.19
CA ILE A 45 -5.66 -17.86 11.42
C ILE A 45 -6.99 -17.83 12.18
N ALA A 46 -8.12 -17.67 11.49
CA ALA A 46 -9.45 -17.73 12.08
C ALA A 46 -9.70 -19.07 12.81
N ALA A 47 -9.40 -20.19 12.16
CA ALA A 47 -9.53 -21.52 12.74
C ALA A 47 -8.59 -21.75 13.94
N THR A 48 -7.38 -21.18 13.90
CA THR A 48 -6.37 -21.36 14.96
C THR A 48 -6.66 -20.52 16.21
N PHE A 49 -7.14 -19.29 16.05
CA PHE A 49 -7.25 -18.33 17.16
C PHE A 49 -8.69 -18.06 17.61
N PHE A 50 -9.68 -18.38 16.77
CA PHE A 50 -11.11 -18.17 17.06
C PHE A 50 -11.96 -19.43 16.81
N PRO A 51 -11.53 -20.65 17.22
CA PRO A 51 -12.20 -21.90 16.85
C PRO A 51 -13.61 -22.06 17.47
N ASN A 52 -13.88 -21.42 18.61
CA ASN A 52 -15.14 -21.54 19.34
C ASN A 52 -16.25 -20.61 18.81
N LEU A 53 -15.95 -19.78 17.79
CA LEU A 53 -16.92 -18.89 17.17
C LEU A 53 -17.50 -19.54 15.91
N ASN A 54 -18.67 -19.05 15.49
CA ASN A 54 -19.17 -19.36 14.15
C ASN A 54 -18.11 -19.01 13.09
N PRO A 55 -17.91 -19.83 12.04
CA PRO A 55 -16.87 -19.60 11.02
C PRO A 55 -16.85 -18.16 10.43
N PHE A 56 -18.04 -17.58 10.25
CA PHE A 56 -18.14 -16.18 9.82
C PHE A 56 -17.60 -15.21 10.87
N ILE A 57 -18.01 -15.35 12.12
CA ILE A 57 -17.55 -14.46 13.20
C ILE A 57 -16.04 -14.62 13.43
N SER A 58 -15.51 -15.84 13.30
CA SER A 58 -14.07 -16.12 13.38
C SER A 58 -13.28 -15.39 12.30
N LEU A 59 -13.77 -15.43 11.07
CA LEU A 59 -13.14 -14.73 9.93
C LEU A 59 -13.26 -13.22 10.10
N LEU A 60 -14.41 -12.73 10.54
CA LEU A 60 -14.65 -11.32 10.82
C LEU A 60 -13.72 -10.79 11.93
N ALA A 61 -13.56 -11.54 13.02
CA ALA A 61 -12.63 -11.24 14.09
C ALA A 61 -11.18 -11.19 13.58
N THR A 62 -10.80 -12.12 12.69
CA THR A 62 -9.49 -12.15 12.06
C THR A 62 -9.24 -10.90 11.21
N PHE A 63 -10.20 -10.47 10.40
CA PHE A 63 -10.09 -9.23 9.65
C PHE A 63 -10.16 -7.97 10.52
N ALA A 64 -10.86 -8.01 11.66
CA ALA A 64 -10.82 -6.92 12.63
C ALA A 64 -9.42 -6.77 13.24
N VAL A 65 -8.74 -7.88 13.57
CA VAL A 65 -7.33 -7.88 14.02
C VAL A 65 -6.39 -7.38 12.92
N PHE A 66 -6.64 -7.72 11.65
CA PHE A 66 -5.92 -7.14 10.51
C PHE A 66 -6.04 -5.61 10.51
N GLY A 67 -7.25 -5.09 10.63
CA GLY A 67 -7.53 -3.66 10.69
C GLY A 67 -6.90 -2.97 11.92
N ALA A 68 -6.88 -3.64 13.09
CA ALA A 68 -6.24 -3.13 14.30
C ALA A 68 -4.75 -2.83 14.11
N GLY A 69 -4.03 -3.66 13.32
CA GLY A 69 -2.65 -3.39 12.94
C GLY A 69 -2.51 -2.06 12.16
N PHE A 70 -3.46 -1.75 11.29
CA PHE A 70 -3.44 -0.48 10.55
C PHE A 70 -3.76 0.73 11.43
N LEU A 71 -4.64 0.58 12.44
CA LEU A 71 -4.93 1.66 13.39
C LEU A 71 -3.71 2.08 14.22
N ALA A 72 -2.75 1.18 14.43
CA ALA A 72 -1.52 1.48 15.15
C ALA A 72 -0.51 2.31 14.33
N ARG A 73 -0.63 2.37 12.99
CA ARG A 73 0.32 3.07 12.10
C ARG A 73 0.48 4.56 12.39
N PRO A 74 -0.58 5.37 12.59
CA PRO A 74 -0.42 6.79 12.92
C PRO A 74 0.33 7.01 14.25
N LEU A 75 0.09 6.14 15.24
CA LEU A 75 0.83 6.17 16.51
C LEU A 75 2.31 5.87 16.28
N GLY A 76 2.61 4.89 15.43
CA GLY A 76 3.97 4.54 15.03
C GLY A 76 4.69 5.70 14.34
N ALA A 77 4.02 6.39 13.41
CA ALA A 77 4.57 7.57 12.76
C ALA A 77 4.95 8.66 13.77
N PHE A 78 4.13 8.88 14.78
CA PHE A 78 4.41 9.83 15.84
C PHE A 78 5.59 9.37 16.73
N VAL A 79 5.58 8.12 17.20
CA VAL A 79 6.61 7.56 18.10
C VAL A 79 7.97 7.54 17.41
N PHE A 80 8.06 6.94 16.22
CA PHE A 80 9.33 6.82 15.49
C PHE A 80 9.79 8.13 14.86
N GLY A 81 8.87 9.03 14.50
CA GLY A 81 9.20 10.39 14.09
C GLY A 81 9.88 11.15 15.22
N HIS A 82 9.28 11.14 16.42
CA HIS A 82 9.85 11.81 17.59
C HIS A 82 11.19 11.20 18.04
N LEU A 83 11.29 9.88 18.03
CA LEU A 83 12.54 9.17 18.35
C LEU A 83 13.65 9.50 17.34
N GLY A 84 13.31 9.58 16.05
CA GLY A 84 14.23 9.93 14.98
C GLY A 84 14.79 11.36 15.13
N ASP A 85 13.96 12.28 15.60
CA ASP A 85 14.38 13.67 15.83
C ASP A 85 15.24 13.83 17.11
N LYS A 86 15.01 13.02 18.14
CA LYS A 86 15.73 13.10 19.44
C LYS A 86 17.02 12.29 19.49
N VAL A 87 16.96 11.03 19.03
CA VAL A 87 18.06 10.05 19.21
C VAL A 87 18.80 9.82 17.91
N GLY A 88 18.12 10.07 16.77
CA GLY A 88 18.67 9.88 15.43
C GLY A 88 17.83 8.97 14.56
N ARG A 89 17.74 9.31 13.28
CA ARG A 89 16.88 8.60 12.30
C ARG A 89 17.26 7.14 12.11
N HIS A 90 18.57 6.83 12.11
CA HIS A 90 19.05 5.45 11.98
C HIS A 90 18.63 4.59 13.17
N TYR A 91 18.74 5.12 14.39
CA TYR A 91 18.32 4.41 15.59
C TYR A 91 16.81 4.12 15.58
N ALA A 92 15.99 5.13 15.28
CA ALA A 92 14.53 4.98 15.21
C ALA A 92 14.13 3.94 14.15
N MET A 93 14.79 3.95 13.00
CA MET A 93 14.55 3.00 11.92
C MET A 93 14.95 1.57 12.30
N ASN A 94 16.14 1.36 12.89
CA ASN A 94 16.59 0.03 13.30
C ASN A 94 15.70 -0.54 14.40
N LEU A 95 15.25 0.29 15.35
CA LEU A 95 14.31 -0.11 16.39
C LEU A 95 12.94 -0.50 15.78
N SER A 96 12.45 0.27 14.81
CA SER A 96 11.22 -0.06 14.06
C SER A 96 11.34 -1.41 13.36
N ILE A 97 12.43 -1.66 12.64
CA ILE A 97 12.69 -2.93 11.95
C ILE A 97 12.78 -4.10 12.95
N ALA A 98 13.51 -3.91 14.05
CA ALA A 98 13.64 -4.94 15.08
C ALA A 98 12.28 -5.28 15.71
N MET A 99 11.45 -4.26 15.98
CA MET A 99 10.10 -4.44 16.53
C MET A 99 9.19 -5.18 15.54
N MET A 100 9.27 -4.88 14.23
CA MET A 100 8.56 -5.64 13.19
C MET A 100 8.97 -7.11 13.22
N GLY A 101 10.27 -7.39 13.20
CA GLY A 101 10.80 -8.77 13.23
C GLY A 101 10.38 -9.54 14.45
N LEU A 102 10.47 -8.93 15.64
CA LEU A 102 10.04 -9.56 16.90
C LEU A 102 8.53 -9.86 16.89
N ALA A 103 7.71 -8.94 16.40
CA ALA A 103 6.27 -9.17 16.32
C ALA A 103 5.91 -10.27 15.31
N THR A 104 6.58 -10.31 14.15
CA THR A 104 6.39 -11.36 13.14
C THR A 104 6.85 -12.73 13.64
N LEU A 105 8.01 -12.79 14.30
CA LEU A 105 8.50 -14.00 14.95
C LEU A 105 7.54 -14.48 16.04
N GLY A 106 7.05 -13.55 16.86
CA GLY A 106 6.04 -13.82 17.88
C GLY A 106 4.78 -14.45 17.30
N MET A 107 4.29 -13.95 16.15
CA MET A 107 3.13 -14.54 15.47
C MET A 107 3.42 -15.94 14.93
N ALA A 108 4.60 -16.20 14.37
CA ALA A 108 4.98 -17.51 13.85
C ALA A 108 4.95 -18.59 14.94
N PHE A 109 5.39 -18.27 16.15
CA PHE A 109 5.45 -19.21 17.30
C PHE A 109 4.24 -19.11 18.24
N LEU A 110 3.27 -18.23 17.97
CA LEU A 110 2.12 -18.04 18.86
C LEU A 110 1.29 -19.33 18.95
N PRO A 111 1.09 -19.89 20.16
CA PRO A 111 0.22 -21.04 20.33
C PRO A 111 -1.25 -20.68 20.01
N GLY A 112 -1.98 -21.65 19.47
CA GLY A 112 -3.40 -21.45 19.16
C GLY A 112 -4.30 -21.43 20.40
N PHE A 113 -5.58 -21.16 20.17
CA PHE A 113 -6.60 -21.10 21.22
C PHE A 113 -6.69 -22.43 22.00
N SER A 114 -6.52 -23.58 21.36
CA SER A 114 -6.54 -24.90 21.99
C SER A 114 -5.48 -25.09 23.08
N THR A 115 -4.38 -24.33 23.02
CA THR A 115 -3.24 -24.45 23.95
C THR A 115 -3.28 -23.43 25.08
N ILE A 116 -3.54 -22.15 24.77
CA ILE A 116 -3.48 -21.04 25.75
C ILE A 116 -4.80 -20.28 25.89
N GLY A 117 -5.88 -20.78 25.31
CA GLY A 117 -7.23 -20.21 25.44
C GLY A 117 -7.31 -18.76 24.94
N ILE A 118 -8.01 -17.93 25.69
CA ILE A 118 -8.27 -16.51 25.33
C ILE A 118 -7.00 -15.66 25.21
N LEU A 119 -5.87 -16.09 25.78
CA LEU A 119 -4.61 -15.38 25.63
C LEU A 119 -4.10 -15.41 24.18
N ALA A 120 -4.45 -16.44 23.39
CA ALA A 120 -4.03 -16.56 22.00
C ALA A 120 -4.52 -15.38 21.14
N PRO A 121 -5.82 -15.07 21.04
CA PRO A 121 -6.30 -13.91 20.29
C PRO A 121 -5.85 -12.57 20.86
N ILE A 122 -5.72 -12.43 22.18
CA ILE A 122 -5.22 -11.19 22.80
C ILE A 122 -3.79 -10.92 22.36
N LEU A 123 -2.89 -11.91 22.46
CA LEU A 123 -1.50 -11.79 22.02
C LEU A 123 -1.40 -11.54 20.51
N LEU A 124 -2.27 -12.17 19.71
CA LEU A 124 -2.34 -11.92 18.27
C LEU A 124 -2.63 -10.45 17.95
N VAL A 125 -3.63 -9.84 18.65
CA VAL A 125 -3.95 -8.41 18.51
C VAL A 125 -2.74 -7.55 18.89
N ILE A 126 -2.08 -7.82 20.02
CA ILE A 126 -0.91 -7.07 20.48
C ILE A 126 0.21 -7.14 19.45
N LEU A 127 0.53 -8.33 18.94
CA LEU A 127 1.57 -8.53 17.94
C LEU A 127 1.24 -7.79 16.63
N ARG A 128 -0.02 -7.82 16.18
CA ARG A 128 -0.48 -7.06 15.00
C ARG A 128 -0.39 -5.55 15.21
N MET A 129 -0.74 -5.05 16.39
CA MET A 129 -0.57 -3.63 16.71
C MET A 129 0.91 -3.23 16.76
N LEU A 130 1.81 -4.08 17.27
CA LEU A 130 3.26 -3.84 17.24
C LEU A 130 3.80 -3.80 15.81
N GLN A 131 3.35 -4.70 14.91
CA GLN A 131 3.69 -4.63 13.49
C GLN A 131 3.20 -3.32 12.86
N GLY A 132 1.95 -2.94 13.11
CA GLY A 132 1.39 -1.69 12.59
C GLY A 132 2.13 -0.45 13.11
N LEU A 133 2.48 -0.43 14.39
CA LEU A 133 3.25 0.64 15.01
C LEU A 133 4.64 0.79 14.35
N SER A 134 5.32 -0.33 14.07
CA SER A 134 6.63 -0.30 13.41
C SER A 134 6.54 0.22 11.96
N ALA A 135 5.49 -0.11 11.23
CA ALA A 135 5.27 0.29 9.83
C ALA A 135 4.87 1.77 9.68
N GLY A 136 4.63 2.48 10.79
CA GLY A 136 4.12 3.85 10.76
C GLY A 136 5.04 4.84 10.05
N GLY A 137 4.52 5.51 9.03
CA GLY A 137 5.19 6.64 8.38
C GLY A 137 6.12 6.30 7.22
N GLN A 138 6.44 5.04 6.95
CA GLN A 138 7.41 4.66 5.90
C GLN A 138 6.92 5.07 4.50
N PHE A 139 5.70 4.70 4.13
CA PHE A 139 5.18 4.98 2.79
C PHE A 139 4.90 6.47 2.53
N GLY A 140 4.40 7.21 3.51
CA GLY A 140 4.20 8.66 3.39
C GLY A 140 5.52 9.40 3.14
N ASN A 141 6.60 8.98 3.79
CA ASN A 141 7.95 9.51 3.55
C ASN A 141 8.45 9.16 2.14
N LEU A 142 8.21 7.94 1.66
CA LEU A 142 8.58 7.53 0.30
C LEU A 142 7.91 8.41 -0.76
N LEU A 143 6.60 8.67 -0.64
CA LEU A 143 5.86 9.55 -1.54
C LEU A 143 6.43 10.96 -1.54
N THR A 144 6.78 11.49 -0.37
CA THR A 144 7.30 12.84 -0.24
C THR A 144 8.68 12.98 -0.87
N ILE A 145 9.59 12.05 -0.58
CA ILE A 145 10.95 12.04 -1.16
C ILE A 145 10.87 11.97 -2.69
N THR A 146 10.04 11.08 -3.24
CA THR A 146 9.88 10.95 -4.69
C THR A 146 9.27 12.19 -5.33
N THR A 147 8.41 12.92 -4.62
CA THR A 147 7.77 14.15 -5.14
C THR A 147 8.68 15.37 -5.07
N GLU A 148 9.55 15.44 -4.07
CA GLU A 148 10.44 16.57 -3.81
C GLU A 148 11.72 16.53 -4.66
N ASP A 149 12.08 15.38 -5.18
CA ASP A 149 13.22 15.25 -6.08
C ASP A 149 12.95 16.02 -7.38
N GLU A 150 13.65 17.14 -7.55
CA GLU A 150 13.51 18.05 -8.71
C GLU A 150 14.03 17.43 -10.02
N ASN A 151 14.81 16.34 -9.92
CA ASN A 151 15.32 15.60 -11.08
C ASN A 151 14.23 14.83 -11.82
N TYR A 152 13.10 14.56 -11.14
CA TYR A 152 12.01 13.83 -11.76
C TYR A 152 10.99 14.76 -12.44
N ARG A 153 10.98 14.75 -13.78
CA ARG A 153 9.95 15.43 -14.58
C ARG A 153 8.60 14.71 -14.53
N LEU A 154 8.62 13.38 -14.56
CA LEU A 154 7.43 12.51 -14.57
C LEU A 154 7.17 11.98 -13.17
N LYS A 155 6.58 12.78 -12.31
CA LYS A 155 6.34 12.46 -10.90
C LYS A 155 5.37 11.29 -10.73
N GLY A 156 4.34 11.23 -11.55
CA GLY A 156 3.36 10.13 -11.52
C GLY A 156 3.98 8.79 -11.89
N LEU A 157 4.82 8.77 -12.94
CA LEU A 157 5.56 7.57 -13.31
C LEU A 157 6.46 7.08 -12.17
N ASN A 158 7.26 7.98 -11.57
CA ASN A 158 8.23 7.60 -10.55
C ASN A 158 7.56 7.16 -9.23
N ILE A 159 6.47 7.83 -8.83
CA ILE A 159 5.65 7.40 -7.70
C ILE A 159 4.99 6.04 -8.01
N GLY A 160 4.53 5.85 -9.25
CA GLY A 160 3.97 4.57 -9.70
C GLY A 160 4.99 3.44 -9.64
N ILE A 161 6.26 3.67 -10.03
CA ILE A 161 7.34 2.69 -9.90
C ILE A 161 7.60 2.37 -8.42
N ALA A 162 7.68 3.39 -7.56
CA ALA A 162 7.88 3.19 -6.12
C ALA A 162 6.73 2.37 -5.48
N TYR A 163 5.49 2.60 -5.94
CA TYR A 163 4.34 1.80 -5.54
C TYR A 163 4.44 0.35 -6.04
N ALA A 164 4.78 0.15 -7.30
CA ALA A 164 4.95 -1.18 -7.90
C ALA A 164 5.99 -2.02 -7.15
N VAL A 165 7.10 -1.41 -6.75
CA VAL A 165 8.13 -2.07 -5.91
C VAL A 165 7.52 -2.55 -4.57
N SER A 166 6.65 -1.77 -3.95
CA SER A 166 5.95 -2.19 -2.72
C SER A 166 5.07 -3.43 -2.95
N VAL A 167 4.43 -3.53 -4.12
CA VAL A 167 3.56 -4.66 -4.49
C VAL A 167 4.35 -5.94 -4.71
N ILE A 168 5.65 -5.87 -5.02
CA ILE A 168 6.52 -7.06 -5.07
C ILE A 168 6.50 -7.81 -3.74
N GLY A 169 6.35 -7.13 -2.60
CA GLY A 169 6.17 -7.77 -1.29
C GLY A 169 4.96 -8.70 -1.24
N PHE A 170 3.82 -8.28 -1.78
CA PHE A 170 2.63 -9.13 -1.89
C PHE A 170 2.86 -10.34 -2.81
N LEU A 171 3.54 -10.14 -3.95
CA LEU A 171 3.87 -11.24 -4.87
C LEU A 171 4.79 -12.27 -4.23
N LEU A 172 5.82 -11.82 -3.53
CA LEU A 172 6.72 -12.70 -2.78
C LEU A 172 5.97 -13.48 -1.70
N ALA A 173 5.07 -12.83 -0.96
CA ALA A 173 4.26 -13.48 0.05
C ALA A 173 3.33 -14.53 -0.56
N ALA A 174 2.67 -14.24 -1.70
CA ALA A 174 1.83 -15.20 -2.40
C ALA A 174 2.65 -16.40 -2.89
N PHE A 175 3.79 -16.16 -3.51
CA PHE A 175 4.69 -17.20 -3.99
C PHE A 175 5.18 -18.12 -2.87
N VAL A 176 5.68 -17.54 -1.78
CA VAL A 176 6.15 -18.30 -0.61
C VAL A 176 4.99 -19.07 0.04
N SER A 177 3.79 -18.47 0.10
CA SER A 177 2.59 -19.14 0.63
C SER A 177 2.19 -20.36 -0.18
N VAL A 178 2.22 -20.28 -1.51
CA VAL A 178 1.94 -21.43 -2.40
C VAL A 178 2.94 -22.55 -2.16
N ILE A 179 4.23 -22.21 -2.05
CA ILE A 179 5.30 -23.19 -1.78
C ILE A 179 5.07 -23.82 -0.41
N ALA A 180 4.82 -23.03 0.62
CA ALA A 180 4.59 -23.53 1.97
C ALA A 180 3.39 -24.50 2.02
N ILE A 181 2.28 -24.16 1.39
CA ILE A 181 1.09 -25.03 1.33
C ILE A 181 1.41 -26.34 0.60
N LYS A 182 2.13 -26.29 -0.53
CA LYS A 182 2.42 -27.48 -1.34
C LYS A 182 3.48 -28.40 -0.73
N LEU A 183 4.47 -27.85 -0.02
CA LEU A 183 5.55 -28.62 0.60
C LEU A 183 5.23 -29.12 1.99
N THR A 184 4.21 -28.59 2.67
CA THR A 184 3.82 -29.04 3.99
C THR A 184 3.00 -30.33 3.87
N PRO A 185 3.40 -31.43 4.56
CA PRO A 185 2.64 -32.67 4.58
C PRO A 185 1.19 -32.48 5.08
N ASP A 186 0.25 -33.29 4.61
CA ASP A 186 -1.17 -33.18 4.95
C ASP A 186 -1.42 -33.21 6.47
N SER A 187 -0.64 -33.98 7.22
CA SER A 187 -0.70 -34.03 8.69
C SER A 187 -0.31 -32.71 9.38
N LEU A 188 0.38 -31.81 8.70
CA LEU A 188 0.88 -30.53 9.22
C LEU A 188 0.28 -29.30 8.49
N GLN A 189 -0.72 -29.49 7.63
CA GLN A 189 -1.32 -28.41 6.84
C GLN A 189 -1.88 -27.27 7.70
N GLU A 190 -2.38 -27.56 8.90
CA GLU A 190 -2.84 -26.54 9.83
C GLU A 190 -1.74 -25.57 10.31
N TYR A 191 -0.46 -26.00 10.19
CA TYR A 191 0.72 -25.20 10.55
C TYR A 191 1.39 -24.54 9.34
N ALA A 192 0.98 -24.84 8.11
CA ALA A 192 1.60 -24.35 6.87
C ALA A 192 1.70 -22.82 6.83
N TRP A 193 0.73 -22.11 7.40
CA TRP A 193 0.71 -20.65 7.45
C TRP A 193 1.86 -20.04 8.28
N ARG A 194 2.49 -20.77 9.19
CA ARG A 194 3.60 -20.29 10.04
C ARG A 194 4.91 -20.16 9.27
N VAL A 195 5.13 -21.03 8.28
CA VAL A 195 6.39 -21.10 7.52
C VAL A 195 6.71 -19.78 6.81
N PRO A 196 5.80 -19.12 6.08
CA PRO A 196 6.06 -17.83 5.47
C PRO A 196 6.43 -16.72 6.46
N PHE A 197 5.86 -16.74 7.68
CA PHE A 197 6.25 -15.78 8.73
C PHE A 197 7.66 -16.00 9.25
N LEU A 198 8.14 -17.23 9.30
CA LEU A 198 9.56 -17.53 9.65
C LEU A 198 10.53 -17.04 8.57
N ILE A 199 10.17 -17.19 7.29
CA ILE A 199 10.97 -16.68 6.17
C ILE A 199 11.08 -15.15 6.23
N SER A 200 10.02 -14.44 6.63
CA SER A 200 10.02 -12.99 6.82
C SER A 200 11.13 -12.53 7.77
N VAL A 201 11.38 -13.26 8.85
CA VAL A 201 12.44 -12.92 9.82
C VAL A 201 13.82 -12.95 9.16
N ILE A 202 14.07 -13.91 8.27
CA ILE A 202 15.32 -13.99 7.50
C ILE A 202 15.47 -12.74 6.61
N LEU A 203 14.39 -12.34 5.92
CA LEU A 203 14.40 -11.14 5.08
C LEU A 203 14.65 -9.86 5.89
N LEU A 204 14.11 -9.76 7.11
CA LEU A 204 14.36 -8.65 8.02
C LEU A 204 15.81 -8.57 8.49
N ILE A 205 16.43 -9.72 8.82
CA ILE A 205 17.84 -9.77 9.17
C ILE A 205 18.71 -9.33 7.99
N MET A 206 18.40 -9.81 6.78
CA MET A 206 19.09 -9.36 5.55
C MET A 206 18.96 -7.84 5.34
N GLN A 207 17.79 -7.26 5.61
CA GLN A 207 17.57 -5.82 5.49
C GLN A 207 18.49 -5.03 6.45
N ILE A 208 18.62 -5.47 7.70
CA ILE A 208 19.46 -4.80 8.69
C ILE A 208 20.92 -4.82 8.22
N THR A 209 21.41 -5.99 7.77
CA THR A 209 22.81 -6.17 7.36
C THR A 209 23.17 -5.41 6.07
N LEU A 210 22.24 -5.29 5.12
CA LEU A 210 22.48 -4.58 3.86
C LEU A 210 22.44 -3.06 4.02
N LYS A 211 21.68 -2.53 4.97
CA LYS A 211 21.45 -1.09 5.14
C LYS A 211 22.57 -0.34 5.85
N GLU A 212 23.47 -1.03 6.55
CA GLU A 212 24.64 -0.41 7.19
C GLU A 212 25.59 0.27 6.18
N LYS A 213 25.52 -0.09 4.89
CA LYS A 213 26.38 0.46 3.83
C LYS A 213 25.90 1.80 3.24
N ASP A 214 24.61 2.16 3.40
CA ASP A 214 24.01 3.37 2.79
C ASP A 214 23.90 4.58 3.74
N ALA A 215 24.61 4.56 4.87
CA ALA A 215 24.41 5.45 6.03
C ALA A 215 24.82 6.94 5.84
N ASN A 216 25.25 7.39 4.66
CA ASN A 216 25.77 8.75 4.43
C ASN A 216 24.78 9.72 3.78
N VAL A 217 23.52 9.76 4.19
CA VAL A 217 22.63 10.85 3.80
C VAL A 217 22.60 11.91 4.91
N ASN A 218 23.51 12.89 4.78
CA ASN A 218 23.47 14.12 5.57
C ASN A 218 22.19 14.90 5.23
N THR A 219 21.13 14.71 6.00
CA THR A 219 19.99 15.63 5.97
C THR A 219 20.23 16.75 6.96
N ASN A 220 20.85 17.85 6.50
CA ASN A 220 20.86 19.11 7.21
C ASN A 220 19.43 19.68 7.26
N ILE A 221 18.63 19.26 8.25
CA ILE A 221 17.34 19.91 8.52
C ILE A 221 17.65 21.20 9.27
N VAL A 222 17.50 22.32 8.60
CA VAL A 222 17.50 23.65 9.24
C VAL A 222 16.29 23.69 10.17
N LYS A 223 16.53 23.53 11.47
CA LYS A 223 15.51 23.68 12.53
C LYS A 223 15.15 25.15 12.64
N ASN A 224 14.06 25.54 12.01
CA ASN A 224 13.41 26.81 12.35
C ASN A 224 12.50 26.53 13.55
N ASN A 225 12.94 26.92 14.75
CA ASN A 225 12.35 26.51 16.05
C ASN A 225 10.88 26.95 16.27
N ASN A 226 10.33 27.85 15.44
CA ASN A 226 8.99 28.42 15.63
C ASN A 226 7.93 27.92 14.64
N PHE A 227 8.30 27.08 13.65
CA PHE A 227 7.37 26.58 12.64
C PHE A 227 6.92 25.16 12.95
N SER A 228 5.61 24.95 13.21
CA SER A 228 5.02 23.63 13.36
C SER A 228 4.24 23.24 12.09
N PRO A 229 4.81 22.38 11.22
CA PRO A 229 4.16 21.94 9.98
C PRO A 229 2.80 21.28 10.25
N VAL A 230 2.72 20.44 11.28
CA VAL A 230 1.50 19.73 11.68
C VAL A 230 0.37 20.70 12.00
N LYS A 231 0.63 21.70 12.89
CA LYS A 231 -0.36 22.72 13.25
C LYS A 231 -0.82 23.52 12.03
N THR A 232 0.09 23.82 11.12
CA THR A 232 -0.20 24.55 9.87
C THR A 232 -1.09 23.74 8.95
N VAL A 233 -0.87 22.42 8.80
CA VAL A 233 -1.72 21.53 8.02
C VAL A 233 -3.15 21.54 8.57
N PHE A 234 -3.33 21.33 9.87
CA PHE A 234 -4.65 21.28 10.50
C PHE A 234 -5.37 22.63 10.48
N LYS A 235 -4.65 23.77 10.54
CA LYS A 235 -5.26 25.10 10.53
C LYS A 235 -5.56 25.58 9.11
N ASN A 236 -4.59 25.47 8.18
CA ASN A 236 -4.63 26.17 6.89
C ASN A 236 -4.92 25.26 5.70
N HIS A 237 -4.77 23.93 5.84
CA HIS A 237 -4.90 22.97 4.74
C HIS A 237 -5.92 21.86 5.02
N ARG A 238 -6.97 22.14 5.83
CA ARG A 238 -7.99 21.16 6.23
C ARG A 238 -8.67 20.50 5.03
N ARG A 239 -9.00 21.28 4.00
CA ARG A 239 -9.66 20.76 2.78
C ARG A 239 -8.76 19.74 2.07
N SER A 240 -7.49 20.06 1.87
CA SER A 240 -6.51 19.13 1.28
C SER A 240 -6.33 17.88 2.15
N LEU A 241 -6.27 18.07 3.48
CA LEU A 241 -6.14 16.98 4.45
C LEU A 241 -7.30 15.98 4.31
N VAL A 242 -8.55 16.46 4.38
CA VAL A 242 -9.75 15.62 4.27
C VAL A 242 -9.82 14.93 2.91
N CYS A 243 -9.54 15.65 1.82
CA CYS A 243 -9.53 15.04 0.48
C CYS A 243 -8.53 13.88 0.40
N VAL A 244 -7.31 14.04 0.92
CA VAL A 244 -6.31 12.96 0.88
C VAL A 244 -6.69 11.81 1.80
N ILE A 245 -7.23 12.06 3.00
CA ILE A 245 -7.73 11.00 3.90
C ILE A 245 -8.77 10.14 3.17
N VAL A 246 -9.79 10.78 2.58
CA VAL A 246 -10.89 10.06 1.91
C VAL A 246 -10.38 9.32 0.68
N LEU A 247 -9.62 9.98 -0.19
CA LEU A 247 -9.11 9.37 -1.41
C LEU A 247 -8.14 8.22 -1.12
N SER A 248 -7.27 8.34 -0.12
CA SER A 248 -6.36 7.27 0.27
C SER A 248 -7.10 6.10 0.95
N ALA A 249 -8.14 6.39 1.75
CA ALA A 249 -9.00 5.36 2.33
C ALA A 249 -9.70 4.54 1.22
N ILE A 250 -10.26 5.19 0.20
CA ILE A 250 -10.94 4.52 -0.91
C ILE A 250 -9.96 3.68 -1.72
N ALA A 251 -8.87 4.29 -2.19
CA ALA A 251 -7.90 3.59 -3.03
C ALA A 251 -7.26 2.40 -2.31
N ALA A 252 -6.86 2.58 -1.04
CA ALA A 252 -6.30 1.50 -0.25
C ALA A 252 -7.35 0.41 0.08
N SER A 253 -8.62 0.77 0.33
CA SER A 253 -9.69 -0.23 0.52
C SER A 253 -9.88 -1.11 -0.71
N LEU A 254 -9.97 -0.51 -1.89
CA LEU A 254 -10.08 -1.26 -3.15
C LEU A 254 -8.84 -2.13 -3.42
N PHE A 255 -7.65 -1.63 -3.07
CA PHE A 255 -6.43 -2.41 -3.18
C PHE A 255 -6.40 -3.60 -2.20
N TYR A 256 -6.80 -3.43 -0.93
CA TYR A 256 -6.83 -4.55 0.03
C TYR A 256 -7.92 -5.57 -0.27
N ILE A 257 -9.05 -5.14 -0.85
CA ILE A 257 -10.04 -6.08 -1.39
C ILE A 257 -9.40 -6.93 -2.48
N LEU A 258 -8.71 -6.32 -3.43
CA LEU A 258 -8.00 -7.03 -4.51
C LEU A 258 -6.86 -7.90 -3.98
N ALA A 259 -5.99 -7.35 -3.13
CA ALA A 259 -4.73 -7.98 -2.76
C ALA A 259 -4.87 -9.07 -1.70
N THR A 260 -5.87 -8.96 -0.81
CA THR A 260 -6.03 -9.89 0.33
C THR A 260 -7.41 -10.55 0.37
N TYR A 261 -8.49 -9.78 0.31
CA TYR A 261 -9.85 -10.33 0.44
C TYR A 261 -10.25 -11.22 -0.73
N LEU A 262 -9.79 -10.92 -1.94
CA LEU A 262 -10.13 -11.69 -3.15
C LEU A 262 -9.72 -13.17 -3.02
N VAL A 263 -8.60 -13.47 -2.36
CA VAL A 263 -8.19 -14.85 -2.06
C VAL A 263 -9.20 -15.53 -1.15
N THR A 264 -9.61 -14.86 -0.08
CA THR A 264 -10.66 -15.38 0.83
C THR A 264 -12.00 -15.54 0.11
N TYR A 265 -12.38 -14.57 -0.71
CA TYR A 265 -13.60 -14.64 -1.51
C TYR A 265 -13.60 -15.87 -2.44
N MET A 266 -12.52 -16.10 -3.19
CA MET A 266 -12.38 -17.26 -4.06
C MET A 266 -12.42 -18.59 -3.29
N THR A 267 -11.80 -18.64 -2.10
CA THR A 267 -11.76 -19.88 -1.31
C THR A 267 -13.08 -20.17 -0.59
N GLN A 268 -13.73 -19.16 0.00
CA GLN A 268 -14.90 -19.34 0.85
C GLN A 268 -16.24 -19.27 0.11
N HIS A 269 -16.31 -18.52 -0.98
CA HIS A 269 -17.55 -18.31 -1.73
C HIS A 269 -17.57 -19.03 -3.10
N LEU A 270 -16.41 -19.22 -3.71
CA LEU A 270 -16.29 -19.92 -5.01
C LEU A 270 -15.72 -21.34 -4.87
N ASN A 271 -15.38 -21.78 -3.65
CA ASN A 271 -14.81 -23.10 -3.36
C ASN A 271 -13.54 -23.43 -4.17
N ILE A 272 -12.73 -22.42 -4.51
CA ILE A 272 -11.46 -22.57 -5.23
C ILE A 272 -10.37 -22.93 -4.20
N ALA A 273 -9.51 -23.90 -4.54
CA ALA A 273 -8.37 -24.27 -3.69
C ALA A 273 -7.47 -23.04 -3.43
N GLN A 274 -6.99 -22.89 -2.20
CA GLN A 274 -6.21 -21.72 -1.76
C GLN A 274 -4.97 -21.49 -2.64
N SER A 275 -4.25 -22.54 -3.03
CA SER A 275 -3.09 -22.42 -3.91
C SER A 275 -3.44 -21.87 -5.29
N THR A 276 -4.59 -22.26 -5.84
CA THR A 276 -5.12 -21.75 -7.12
C THR A 276 -5.57 -20.29 -6.98
N ALA A 277 -6.28 -19.95 -5.90
CA ALA A 277 -6.71 -18.60 -5.60
C ALA A 277 -5.52 -17.63 -5.46
N LEU A 278 -4.45 -18.06 -4.76
CA LEU A 278 -3.19 -17.31 -4.66
C LEU A 278 -2.50 -17.15 -6.03
N GLY A 279 -2.52 -18.19 -6.87
CA GLY A 279 -2.00 -18.11 -8.24
C GLY A 279 -2.74 -17.08 -9.08
N ILE A 280 -4.07 -17.09 -9.08
CA ILE A 280 -4.92 -16.11 -9.78
C ILE A 280 -4.67 -14.69 -9.24
N ASN A 281 -4.59 -14.55 -7.91
CA ASN A 281 -4.31 -13.26 -7.28
C ASN A 281 -2.90 -12.74 -7.63
N SER A 282 -1.92 -13.63 -7.77
CA SER A 282 -0.56 -13.26 -8.19
C SER A 282 -0.54 -12.67 -9.60
N LEU A 283 -1.36 -13.18 -10.53
CA LEU A 283 -1.52 -12.57 -11.87
C LEU A 283 -2.07 -11.14 -11.75
N ALA A 284 -3.09 -10.94 -10.91
CA ALA A 284 -3.65 -9.62 -10.64
C ALA A 284 -2.60 -8.64 -10.11
N LEU A 285 -1.81 -9.06 -9.12
CA LEU A 285 -0.76 -8.24 -8.51
C LEU A 285 0.40 -7.97 -9.47
N GLY A 286 0.73 -8.92 -10.36
CA GLY A 286 1.69 -8.72 -11.44
C GLY A 286 1.25 -7.59 -12.38
N LEU A 287 -0.04 -7.53 -12.72
CA LEU A 287 -0.61 -6.44 -13.52
C LEU A 287 -0.54 -5.09 -12.78
N VAL A 288 -0.73 -5.07 -11.45
CA VAL A 288 -0.55 -3.85 -10.65
C VAL A 288 0.85 -3.27 -10.85
N CYS A 289 1.88 -4.10 -10.84
CA CYS A 289 3.26 -3.67 -11.03
C CYS A 289 3.51 -2.99 -12.40
N ILE A 290 2.73 -3.33 -13.40
CA ILE A 290 2.85 -2.77 -14.77
C ILE A 290 1.92 -1.56 -14.95
N ILE A 291 0.65 -1.69 -14.55
CA ILE A 291 -0.38 -0.69 -14.84
C ILE A 291 -0.23 0.55 -13.95
N VAL A 292 0.20 0.42 -12.69
CA VAL A 292 0.34 1.58 -11.80
C VAL A 292 1.37 2.60 -12.31
N PRO A 293 2.60 2.21 -12.72
CA PRO A 293 3.52 3.16 -13.37
C PRO A 293 2.96 3.76 -14.66
N ALA A 294 2.34 2.94 -15.51
CA ALA A 294 1.76 3.40 -16.77
C ALA A 294 0.62 4.41 -16.56
N SER A 295 -0.25 4.18 -15.59
CA SER A 295 -1.35 5.10 -15.23
C SER A 295 -0.84 6.37 -14.53
N GLY A 296 0.23 6.27 -13.75
CA GLY A 296 0.95 7.41 -13.22
C GLY A 296 1.48 8.32 -14.35
N LEU A 297 2.13 7.71 -15.35
CA LEU A 297 2.58 8.39 -16.57
C LEU A 297 1.41 9.01 -17.33
N PHE A 298 0.32 8.28 -17.53
CA PHE A 298 -0.90 8.81 -18.16
C PHE A 298 -1.39 10.06 -17.44
N SER A 299 -1.41 10.06 -16.10
CA SER A 299 -1.85 11.20 -15.32
C SER A 299 -0.89 12.39 -15.34
N ASP A 300 0.41 12.17 -15.62
CA ASP A 300 1.39 13.23 -15.85
C ASP A 300 1.06 14.02 -17.13
N TYR A 301 0.58 13.34 -18.19
CA TYR A 301 0.24 13.96 -19.47
C TYR A 301 -1.17 14.55 -19.53
N TRP A 302 -2.18 13.84 -19.00
CA TRP A 302 -3.60 14.23 -19.10
C TRP A 302 -4.08 15.11 -17.95
N GLY A 303 -3.27 15.22 -16.90
CA GLY A 303 -3.57 15.96 -15.69
C GLY A 303 -4.31 15.11 -14.65
N ARG A 304 -3.96 15.28 -13.37
CA ARG A 304 -4.40 14.45 -12.23
C ARG A 304 -5.92 14.36 -12.10
N LYS A 305 -6.60 15.51 -12.01
CA LYS A 305 -8.06 15.57 -11.78
C LYS A 305 -8.84 14.95 -12.93
N LYS A 306 -8.44 15.22 -14.18
CA LYS A 306 -9.10 14.70 -15.37
C LYS A 306 -8.93 13.17 -15.44
N SER A 307 -7.73 12.66 -15.23
CA SER A 307 -7.44 11.23 -15.19
C SER A 307 -8.19 10.52 -14.06
N LEU A 308 -8.30 11.15 -12.88
CA LEU A 308 -9.04 10.60 -11.74
C LEU A 308 -10.54 10.47 -12.06
N ASN A 309 -11.15 11.49 -12.66
CA ASN A 309 -12.56 11.44 -13.04
C ASN A 309 -12.84 10.37 -14.10
N ILE A 310 -11.96 10.22 -15.11
CA ILE A 310 -12.06 9.15 -16.11
C ILE A 310 -11.98 7.78 -15.43
N CYS A 311 -11.03 7.59 -14.52
CA CYS A 311 -10.86 6.34 -13.79
C CYS A 311 -12.11 5.98 -12.96
N LEU A 312 -12.63 6.92 -12.18
CA LEU A 312 -13.83 6.70 -11.37
C LEU A 312 -15.05 6.37 -12.24
N LEU A 313 -15.21 7.04 -13.37
CA LEU A 313 -16.28 6.75 -14.33
C LEU A 313 -16.15 5.32 -14.88
N LEU A 314 -14.95 4.93 -15.33
CA LEU A 314 -14.69 3.58 -15.83
C LEU A 314 -14.97 2.53 -14.74
N MET A 315 -14.56 2.77 -13.50
CA MET A 315 -14.83 1.86 -12.40
C MET A 315 -16.33 1.74 -12.11
N ILE A 316 -17.09 2.84 -12.11
CA ILE A 316 -18.54 2.82 -11.91
C ILE A 316 -19.23 2.01 -13.02
N VAL A 317 -18.84 2.20 -14.27
CA VAL A 317 -19.47 1.51 -15.42
C VAL A 317 -19.08 0.04 -15.48
N LEU A 318 -17.80 -0.30 -15.23
CA LEU A 318 -17.26 -1.64 -15.48
C LEU A 318 -17.31 -2.56 -14.26
N SER A 319 -17.45 -2.04 -13.02
CA SER A 319 -17.43 -2.90 -11.83
C SER A 319 -18.57 -3.92 -11.80
N MET A 320 -19.79 -3.55 -12.24
CA MET A 320 -20.92 -4.48 -12.32
C MET A 320 -20.67 -5.62 -13.34
N PRO A 321 -20.34 -5.36 -14.62
CA PRO A 321 -19.99 -6.41 -15.55
C PRO A 321 -18.85 -7.32 -15.06
N VAL A 322 -17.82 -6.75 -14.45
CA VAL A 322 -16.69 -7.51 -13.93
C VAL A 322 -17.11 -8.46 -12.81
N MET A 323 -17.96 -7.99 -11.90
CA MET A 323 -18.44 -8.84 -10.81
C MET A 323 -19.33 -9.98 -11.28
N LEU A 324 -20.06 -9.83 -12.37
CA LEU A 324 -20.83 -10.94 -12.98
C LEU A 324 -19.92 -12.07 -13.47
N LEU A 325 -18.68 -11.78 -13.86
CA LEU A 325 -17.71 -12.82 -14.25
C LEU A 325 -17.32 -13.73 -13.10
N PHE A 326 -17.30 -13.21 -11.85
CA PHE A 326 -17.01 -14.02 -10.65
C PHE A 326 -18.13 -15.00 -10.29
N HIS A 327 -19.35 -14.81 -10.77
CA HIS A 327 -20.46 -15.73 -10.55
C HIS A 327 -20.52 -16.86 -11.56
N SER A 328 -19.58 -16.90 -12.48
CA SER A 328 -19.44 -18.01 -13.43
C SER A 328 -18.77 -19.22 -12.77
N THR A 329 -19.14 -20.42 -13.21
CA THR A 329 -18.45 -21.65 -12.85
C THR A 329 -17.13 -21.86 -13.62
N SER A 330 -16.87 -21.01 -14.64
CA SER A 330 -15.69 -21.10 -15.48
C SER A 330 -14.48 -20.39 -14.84
N TYR A 331 -13.40 -21.12 -14.63
CA TYR A 331 -12.12 -20.53 -14.16
C TYR A 331 -11.62 -19.43 -15.09
N ILE A 332 -11.82 -19.55 -16.39
CA ILE A 332 -11.39 -18.54 -17.37
C ILE A 332 -12.10 -17.21 -17.12
N LEU A 333 -13.42 -17.24 -16.88
CA LEU A 333 -14.20 -16.03 -16.61
C LEU A 333 -13.83 -15.39 -15.26
N ILE A 334 -13.53 -16.21 -14.22
CA ILE A 334 -13.03 -15.73 -12.94
C ILE A 334 -11.66 -15.05 -13.12
N ILE A 335 -10.75 -15.65 -13.89
CA ILE A 335 -9.45 -15.05 -14.20
C ILE A 335 -9.64 -13.73 -14.98
N MET A 336 -10.51 -13.69 -15.98
CA MET A 336 -10.82 -12.47 -16.74
C MET A 336 -11.38 -11.38 -15.82
N GLY A 337 -12.31 -11.70 -14.91
CA GLY A 337 -12.84 -10.79 -13.92
C GLY A 337 -11.73 -10.24 -13.00
N THR A 338 -10.82 -11.11 -12.54
CA THR A 338 -9.68 -10.74 -11.70
C THR A 338 -8.72 -9.80 -12.44
N VAL A 339 -8.41 -10.08 -13.71
CA VAL A 339 -7.56 -9.23 -14.57
C VAL A 339 -8.19 -7.84 -14.75
N LEU A 340 -9.48 -7.80 -15.07
CA LEU A 340 -10.19 -6.55 -15.32
C LEU A 340 -10.31 -5.68 -14.06
N ILE A 341 -10.68 -6.25 -12.90
CA ILE A 341 -10.76 -5.49 -11.65
C ILE A 341 -9.37 -5.03 -11.21
N SER A 342 -8.34 -5.86 -11.41
CA SER A 342 -6.96 -5.48 -11.14
C SER A 342 -6.52 -4.29 -12.01
N ALA A 343 -6.85 -4.29 -13.29
CA ALA A 343 -6.54 -3.19 -14.19
C ALA A 343 -7.20 -1.88 -13.74
N LEU A 344 -8.48 -1.92 -13.34
CA LEU A 344 -9.22 -0.76 -12.86
C LEU A 344 -8.65 -0.22 -11.54
N VAL A 345 -8.39 -1.09 -10.56
CA VAL A 345 -7.80 -0.70 -9.27
C VAL A 345 -6.40 -0.15 -9.47
N SER A 346 -5.59 -0.76 -10.33
CA SER A 346 -4.24 -0.30 -10.65
C SER A 346 -4.24 1.06 -11.32
N PHE A 347 -5.18 1.29 -12.26
CA PHE A 347 -5.33 2.58 -12.92
C PHE A 347 -5.65 3.68 -11.89
N LEU A 348 -6.56 3.40 -10.95
CA LEU A 348 -6.86 4.31 -9.85
C LEU A 348 -5.62 4.61 -8.99
N GLN A 349 -4.88 3.58 -8.59
CA GLN A 349 -3.70 3.73 -7.73
C GLN A 349 -2.63 4.64 -8.35
N GLY A 350 -2.29 4.45 -9.64
CA GLY A 350 -1.27 5.26 -10.30
C GLY A 350 -1.69 6.70 -10.52
N VAL A 351 -2.99 6.96 -10.72
CA VAL A 351 -3.52 8.33 -10.88
C VAL A 351 -3.63 9.07 -9.56
N ILE A 352 -4.07 8.38 -8.49
CA ILE A 352 -4.45 9.02 -7.23
C ILE A 352 -3.24 9.26 -6.30
N THR A 353 -2.25 8.34 -6.34
CA THR A 353 -1.11 8.38 -5.41
C THR A 353 -0.27 9.66 -5.52
N PRO A 354 0.03 10.21 -6.72
CA PRO A 354 0.73 11.49 -6.83
C PRO A 354 -0.05 12.66 -6.22
N ILE A 355 -1.39 12.62 -6.23
CA ILE A 355 -2.23 13.68 -5.68
C ILE A 355 -2.00 13.85 -4.18
N TYR A 356 -1.72 12.77 -3.45
CA TYR A 356 -1.54 12.80 -1.99
C TYR A 356 -0.43 13.77 -1.54
N SER A 357 0.64 13.84 -2.29
CA SER A 357 1.77 14.72 -1.97
C SER A 357 1.69 16.06 -2.71
N GLU A 358 1.25 16.08 -3.98
CA GLU A 358 1.21 17.29 -4.81
C GLU A 358 0.20 18.35 -4.32
N ILE A 359 -0.85 17.92 -3.60
CA ILE A 359 -1.90 18.82 -3.09
C ILE A 359 -1.41 19.74 -1.96
N PHE A 360 -0.31 19.35 -1.27
CA PHE A 360 0.27 20.14 -0.20
C PHE A 360 1.42 21.02 -0.70
N PRO A 361 1.57 22.28 -0.18
CA PRO A 361 2.73 23.10 -0.46
C PRO A 361 4.01 22.50 0.11
N LYS A 362 5.18 22.82 -0.50
CA LYS A 362 6.48 22.21 -0.17
C LYS A 362 6.80 22.22 1.33
N ASN A 363 6.52 23.34 2.03
CA ASN A 363 6.85 23.54 3.46
C ASN A 363 6.08 22.65 4.45
N VAL A 364 4.94 22.07 4.03
CA VAL A 364 4.09 21.20 4.87
C VAL A 364 3.76 19.86 4.20
N ARG A 365 4.37 19.58 3.04
CA ARG A 365 4.05 18.43 2.20
C ARG A 365 4.29 17.10 2.94
N ALA A 366 5.46 16.94 3.56
CA ALA A 366 5.81 15.71 4.27
C ALA A 366 4.81 15.41 5.40
N SER A 367 4.56 16.37 6.26
CA SER A 367 3.61 16.20 7.37
C SER A 367 2.18 16.02 6.88
N GLY A 368 1.75 16.83 5.89
CA GLY A 368 0.38 16.74 5.34
C GLY A 368 0.11 15.41 4.66
N CYS A 369 1.04 14.95 3.81
CA CYS A 369 0.92 13.69 3.10
C CYS A 369 0.95 12.50 4.07
N SER A 370 1.94 12.43 4.97
CA SER A 370 2.09 11.28 5.88
C SER A 370 0.92 11.15 6.85
N ILE A 371 0.43 12.25 7.42
CA ILE A 371 -0.72 12.24 8.33
C ILE A 371 -1.99 11.82 7.57
N ALA A 372 -2.28 12.48 6.43
CA ALA A 372 -3.50 12.22 5.69
C ALA A 372 -3.54 10.79 5.14
N TYR A 373 -2.45 10.34 4.52
CA TYR A 373 -2.31 8.98 4.02
C TYR A 373 -2.38 7.95 5.15
N GLY A 374 -1.67 8.18 6.25
CA GLY A 374 -1.67 7.29 7.42
C GLY A 374 -3.07 7.08 8.00
N ILE A 375 -3.85 8.15 8.16
CA ILE A 375 -5.25 8.06 8.64
C ILE A 375 -6.12 7.30 7.62
N GLY A 376 -6.03 7.63 6.33
CA GLY A 376 -6.83 6.98 5.29
C GLY A 376 -6.55 5.48 5.19
N VAL A 377 -5.27 5.09 5.20
CA VAL A 377 -4.87 3.68 5.17
C VAL A 377 -5.28 2.95 6.45
N SER A 378 -5.29 3.62 7.60
CA SER A 378 -5.79 3.01 8.85
C SER A 378 -7.26 2.63 8.76
N ILE A 379 -8.08 3.47 8.13
CA ILE A 379 -9.51 3.16 7.87
C ILE A 379 -9.63 1.98 6.90
N SER A 380 -8.83 1.97 5.84
CA SER A 380 -8.89 0.92 4.80
C SER A 380 -8.47 -0.47 5.28
N GLY A 381 -7.76 -0.58 6.40
CA GLY A 381 -7.42 -1.86 7.02
C GLY A 381 -8.64 -2.72 7.39
N PHE A 382 -9.82 -2.10 7.57
CA PHE A 382 -11.08 -2.79 7.81
C PHE A 382 -11.84 -3.15 6.52
N ALA A 383 -11.34 -2.79 5.34
CA ALA A 383 -12.04 -3.06 4.09
C ALA A 383 -12.30 -4.56 3.82
N PRO A 384 -11.37 -5.51 4.11
CA PRO A 384 -11.66 -6.93 3.99
C PRO A 384 -12.81 -7.39 4.89
N MET A 385 -12.86 -6.89 6.13
CA MET A 385 -13.95 -7.18 7.07
C MET A 385 -15.29 -6.67 6.55
N LEU A 386 -15.33 -5.42 6.10
CA LEU A 386 -16.55 -4.82 5.55
C LEU A 386 -16.99 -5.54 4.27
N ALA A 387 -16.05 -5.87 3.38
CA ALA A 387 -16.34 -6.63 2.17
C ALA A 387 -17.00 -7.98 2.48
N ASP A 388 -16.51 -8.72 3.46
CA ASP A 388 -17.09 -10.02 3.86
C ASP A 388 -18.50 -9.85 4.45
N ILE A 389 -18.75 -8.81 5.25
CA ILE A 389 -20.10 -8.49 5.74
C ILE A 389 -21.05 -8.23 4.58
N PHE A 390 -20.65 -7.38 3.62
CA PHE A 390 -21.51 -7.04 2.49
C PHE A 390 -21.79 -8.24 1.58
N VAL A 391 -20.80 -9.10 1.33
CA VAL A 391 -20.97 -10.34 0.55
C VAL A 391 -21.98 -11.26 1.21
N ARG A 392 -21.98 -11.36 2.54
CA ARG A 392 -22.95 -12.19 3.25
C ARG A 392 -24.37 -11.64 3.27
N ILE A 393 -24.53 -10.31 3.26
CA ILE A 393 -25.85 -9.67 3.12
C ILE A 393 -26.44 -10.02 1.74
N SER A 394 -25.62 -9.93 0.69
CA SER A 394 -26.01 -10.28 -0.66
C SER A 394 -24.80 -10.84 -1.43
N PRO A 395 -24.74 -12.14 -1.69
CA PRO A 395 -23.61 -12.77 -2.39
C PRO A 395 -23.32 -12.17 -3.75
N LEU A 396 -24.34 -11.75 -4.48
CA LEU A 396 -24.18 -11.15 -5.81
C LEU A 396 -23.92 -9.64 -5.76
N TYR A 397 -24.70 -8.90 -4.97
CA TYR A 397 -24.69 -7.44 -5.03
C TYR A 397 -23.94 -6.77 -3.86
N GLY A 398 -23.62 -7.52 -2.80
CA GLY A 398 -23.04 -6.94 -1.58
C GLY A 398 -21.69 -6.31 -1.84
N LEU A 399 -20.75 -7.05 -2.43
CA LEU A 399 -19.41 -6.52 -2.74
C LEU A 399 -19.48 -5.37 -3.75
N ILE A 400 -20.38 -5.46 -4.74
CA ILE A 400 -20.63 -4.40 -5.72
C ILE A 400 -21.13 -3.14 -5.00
N GLY A 401 -22.13 -3.28 -4.13
CA GLY A 401 -22.69 -2.17 -3.36
C GLY A 401 -21.64 -1.47 -2.50
N PHE A 402 -20.76 -2.27 -1.87
CA PHE A 402 -19.63 -1.72 -1.11
C PHE A 402 -18.67 -0.94 -2.02
N ILE A 403 -18.26 -1.50 -3.16
CA ILE A 403 -17.39 -0.83 -4.13
C ILE A 403 -18.05 0.46 -4.63
N TYR A 404 -19.34 0.43 -5.02
CA TYR A 404 -20.06 1.63 -5.45
C TYR A 404 -20.14 2.71 -4.38
N SER A 405 -20.34 2.34 -3.11
CA SER A 405 -20.35 3.32 -2.01
C SER A 405 -19.01 4.07 -1.92
N LEU A 406 -17.90 3.34 -2.04
CA LEU A 406 -16.55 3.93 -2.08
C LEU A 406 -16.36 4.85 -3.30
N LEU A 407 -16.79 4.41 -4.48
CA LEU A 407 -16.64 5.17 -5.72
C LEU A 407 -17.48 6.45 -5.72
N ILE A 408 -18.70 6.43 -5.18
CA ILE A 408 -19.57 7.61 -5.04
C ILE A 408 -18.91 8.62 -4.10
N ILE A 409 -18.41 8.18 -2.94
CA ILE A 409 -17.68 9.05 -2.00
C ILE A 409 -16.43 9.63 -2.69
N GLY A 410 -15.71 8.82 -3.49
CA GLY A 410 -14.59 9.26 -4.30
C GLY A 410 -14.97 10.35 -5.30
N ALA A 411 -16.04 10.15 -6.06
CA ALA A 411 -16.52 11.11 -7.05
C ALA A 411 -16.92 12.43 -6.38
N ILE A 412 -17.66 12.39 -5.25
CA ILE A 412 -17.99 13.58 -4.47
C ILE A 412 -16.70 14.29 -4.02
N THR A 413 -15.70 13.55 -3.54
CA THR A 413 -14.44 14.14 -3.07
C THR A 413 -13.67 14.85 -4.18
N THR A 414 -13.76 14.39 -5.45
CA THR A 414 -13.10 15.07 -6.58
C THR A 414 -13.65 16.47 -6.84
N LEU A 415 -14.91 16.75 -6.48
CA LEU A 415 -15.50 18.08 -6.59
C LEU A 415 -14.84 19.08 -5.63
N TYR A 416 -14.37 18.57 -4.49
CA TYR A 416 -13.68 19.36 -3.46
C TYR A 416 -12.18 19.46 -3.65
N LEU A 417 -11.58 18.77 -4.63
CA LEU A 417 -10.14 18.89 -4.91
C LEU A 417 -9.79 20.33 -5.32
N PRO A 418 -8.76 20.95 -4.71
CA PRO A 418 -8.31 22.29 -5.08
C PRO A 418 -7.78 22.30 -6.52
N THR A 419 -8.45 23.02 -7.43
CA THR A 419 -8.15 23.03 -8.87
C THR A 419 -6.82 23.72 -9.23
N ASN A 420 -6.33 24.64 -8.37
CA ASN A 420 -5.22 25.55 -8.70
C ASN A 420 -3.83 25.03 -8.37
N LYS A 421 -3.65 23.79 -7.89
CA LYS A 421 -2.34 23.28 -7.45
C LYS A 421 -1.83 22.06 -8.22
N VAL A 422 -2.66 21.47 -9.06
CA VAL A 422 -2.28 20.29 -9.84
C VAL A 422 -1.76 20.76 -11.20
N ARG A 423 -0.46 20.97 -11.32
CA ARG A 423 0.18 21.50 -12.52
C ARG A 423 -0.01 20.54 -13.72
N HIS A 424 -0.51 21.08 -14.82
CA HIS A 424 -0.23 20.56 -16.15
C HIS A 424 1.25 20.76 -16.47
N ILE A 425 1.91 19.74 -17.00
CA ILE A 425 3.16 19.96 -17.73
C ILE A 425 2.76 20.74 -18.96
N ASP A 426 3.15 22.02 -19.04
CA ASP A 426 2.87 22.84 -20.21
C ASP A 426 3.57 22.22 -21.45
N TYR A 427 2.79 21.54 -22.27
CA TYR A 427 3.24 20.91 -23.51
C TYR A 427 3.91 21.89 -24.50
N VAL A 428 3.57 23.17 -24.38
CA VAL A 428 4.13 24.24 -25.22
C VAL A 428 5.66 24.38 -25.01
N ARG A 429 6.15 24.15 -23.78
CA ARG A 429 7.59 24.20 -23.49
C ARG A 429 8.40 22.99 -23.95
N VAL A 430 7.75 21.83 -24.09
CA VAL A 430 8.43 20.60 -24.55
C VAL A 430 8.54 20.60 -26.08
N ARG A 431 7.53 21.11 -26.80
CA ARG A 431 7.55 21.20 -28.26
C ARG A 431 8.58 22.21 -28.80
N SER A 432 8.81 23.30 -28.10
CA SER A 432 9.83 24.29 -28.49
C SER A 432 11.26 23.78 -28.30
N LEU A 433 11.51 22.81 -27.41
CA LEU A 433 12.82 22.20 -27.18
C LEU A 433 13.11 21.00 -28.09
N VAL A 434 12.07 20.39 -28.73
CA VAL A 434 12.23 19.30 -29.69
C VAL A 434 12.33 19.84 -31.14
N VAL A 435 11.78 21.02 -31.41
CA VAL A 435 11.77 21.65 -32.74
C VAL A 435 12.98 22.56 -32.94
N SER A 436 13.74 22.86 -31.89
CA SER A 436 14.99 23.67 -31.96
C SER A 436 16.28 22.84 -32.00
N ARG A 437 16.19 21.58 -32.42
CA ARG A 437 17.34 20.72 -32.74
C ARG A 437 17.26 20.22 -34.16
#